data_f1693b2dee305c33f70015dd78c2fc40
#
_entry.id   f1693b2dee305c33f70015dd78c2fc40
#
_cell.length_a   1.000
_cell.length_b   1.000
_cell.length_c   1.000
_cell.angle_alpha   90.00
_cell.angle_beta   90.00
_cell.angle_gamma   90.00
#
_symmetry.space_group_name_H-M   'P 1'
#
loop_
_entity.id
_entity.type
_entity.pdbx_description
1 polymer ?
#
loop_
_entity_poly.entity_id
_entity_poly.type
_entity_poly.pdbx_seq_one_letter_code
_entity_poly.pdbx_strand_id
1 'polypeptide(L)'
;MIVMRTILQVADNSGARRLACILPVGGSLGLQAGLGDVVTASVKEAAPDSQIPKGKVVKCVIVRMRKEHRRRDGTYIRFDENAAVLINDTGEPVGTRVFGPVARELREKKFLKIVSLAPEVV
;
A
#
# COMPACT_ATOMS: atom_id res chain seq x y z
N MET A 1 6.30 9.97 -1.18
CA MET A 1 5.15 10.75 -0.70
C MET A 1 3.93 10.43 -1.55
N ILE A 2 2.85 10.06 -0.91
CA ILE A 2 1.63 9.67 -1.58
C ILE A 2 0.57 10.73 -1.31
N VAL A 3 0.01 11.28 -2.38
CA VAL A 3 -1.00 12.35 -2.30
C VAL A 3 -2.19 11.97 -3.17
N MET A 4 -3.25 12.80 -3.16
CA MET A 4 -4.40 12.60 -4.02
C MET A 4 -3.98 12.40 -5.48
N ARG A 5 -4.58 11.43 -6.14
CA ARG A 5 -4.33 11.04 -7.55
C ARG A 5 -3.01 10.34 -7.82
N THR A 6 -2.17 10.09 -6.80
CA THR A 6 -0.99 9.26 -6.99
C THR A 6 -1.41 7.87 -7.42
N ILE A 7 -0.79 7.34 -8.47
CA ILE A 7 -1.06 6.00 -8.97
C ILE A 7 -0.22 5.01 -8.17
N LEU A 8 -0.89 3.98 -7.64
CA LEU A 8 -0.28 2.94 -6.85
C LEU A 8 -0.37 1.62 -7.60
N GLN A 9 0.75 0.90 -7.68
CA GLN A 9 0.74 -0.47 -8.15
C GLN A 9 0.22 -1.36 -7.02
N VAL A 10 -0.54 -2.39 -7.36
CA VAL A 10 -1.04 -3.33 -6.36
C VAL A 10 -0.05 -4.48 -6.23
N ALA A 11 0.42 -4.70 -5.01
CA ALA A 11 1.47 -5.67 -4.72
C ALA A 11 0.91 -6.99 -4.16
N ASP A 12 -0.34 -7.30 -4.47
CA ASP A 12 -0.97 -8.53 -3.99
C ASP A 12 -1.79 -9.21 -5.09
N ASN A 13 -2.36 -10.36 -4.75
CA ASN A 13 -3.17 -11.14 -5.67
C ASN A 13 -4.69 -10.95 -5.47
N SER A 14 -5.10 -9.79 -4.96
CA SER A 14 -6.52 -9.47 -4.75
C SER A 14 -7.31 -9.33 -6.05
N GLY A 15 -6.62 -9.08 -7.16
CA GLY A 15 -7.24 -8.88 -8.48
C GLY A 15 -7.16 -7.44 -8.95
N ALA A 16 -7.05 -6.46 -8.09
CA ALA A 16 -6.77 -5.08 -8.49
C ALA A 16 -5.32 -4.97 -8.96
N ARG A 17 -5.08 -4.12 -9.95
CA ARG A 17 -3.73 -3.92 -10.52
C ARG A 17 -3.21 -2.52 -10.29
N ARG A 18 -4.05 -1.51 -10.43
CA ARG A 18 -3.68 -0.11 -10.21
C ARG A 18 -4.76 0.59 -9.41
N LEU A 19 -4.31 1.46 -8.54
CA LEU A 19 -5.18 2.30 -7.70
C LEU A 19 -4.78 3.75 -7.88
N ALA A 20 -5.76 4.65 -7.69
CA ALA A 20 -5.46 6.08 -7.55
C ALA A 20 -5.81 6.49 -6.13
N CYS A 21 -4.86 7.09 -5.44
CA CYS A 21 -5.08 7.55 -4.07
C CYS A 21 -6.16 8.63 -4.02
N ILE A 22 -7.10 8.49 -3.09
CA ILE A 22 -8.11 9.51 -2.85
C ILE A 22 -7.68 10.35 -1.65
N LEU A 23 -7.49 9.72 -0.48
CA LEU A 23 -7.19 10.45 0.74
C LEU A 23 -6.57 9.51 1.78
N PRO A 24 -5.54 9.97 2.52
CA PRO A 24 -5.04 9.21 3.67
C PRO A 24 -6.10 9.08 4.75
N VAL A 25 -6.12 7.93 5.44
CA VAL A 25 -7.10 7.64 6.49
C VAL A 25 -6.47 7.92 7.84
N GLY A 26 -7.12 8.79 8.62
CA GLY A 26 -6.74 9.03 10.02
C GLY A 26 -5.37 9.62 10.23
N GLY A 27 -4.76 10.17 9.21
CA GLY A 27 -3.43 10.74 9.33
C GLY A 27 -3.45 12.12 9.94
N SER A 28 -2.55 12.35 10.90
CA SER A 28 -2.35 13.69 11.47
C SER A 28 -1.66 14.64 10.47
N LEU A 29 -1.09 14.10 9.40
CA LEU A 29 -0.38 14.87 8.38
C LEU A 29 -1.28 15.30 7.22
N GLY A 30 -2.58 15.09 7.32
CA GLY A 30 -3.57 15.63 6.38
C GLY A 30 -3.56 14.93 5.03
N LEU A 31 -2.99 15.56 4.01
CA LEU A 31 -3.14 15.15 2.61
C LEU A 31 -2.02 14.26 2.09
N GLN A 32 -1.07 13.87 2.93
CA GLN A 32 0.08 13.08 2.53
C GLN A 32 0.13 11.76 3.29
N ALA A 33 0.58 10.71 2.61
CA ALA A 33 0.80 9.42 3.21
C ALA A 33 2.20 8.92 2.87
N GLY A 34 2.74 8.05 3.71
CA GLY A 34 4.03 7.42 3.54
C GLY A 34 3.97 5.94 3.80
N LEU A 35 5.13 5.31 3.98
CA LEU A 35 5.22 3.86 4.22
C LEU A 35 4.44 3.47 5.47
N GLY A 36 3.59 2.44 5.33
CA GLY A 36 2.78 1.94 6.43
C GLY A 36 1.51 2.71 6.70
N ASP A 37 1.24 3.78 5.97
CA ASP A 37 0.00 4.54 6.13
C ASP A 37 -1.12 3.92 5.31
N VAL A 38 -2.34 4.02 5.84
CA VAL A 38 -3.54 3.55 5.15
C VAL A 38 -4.14 4.70 4.35
N VAL A 39 -4.49 4.41 3.10
CA VAL A 39 -5.17 5.38 2.25
C VAL A 39 -6.44 4.77 1.67
N THR A 40 -7.42 5.62 1.38
CA THR A 40 -8.57 5.26 0.55
C THR A 40 -8.17 5.50 -0.90
N ALA A 41 -8.47 4.55 -1.77
CA ALA A 41 -8.11 4.61 -3.17
C ALA A 41 -9.22 4.06 -4.05
N SER A 42 -9.25 4.47 -5.31
CA SER A 42 -10.16 3.92 -6.29
C SER A 42 -9.41 2.97 -7.23
N VAL A 43 -10.05 1.86 -7.59
CA VAL A 43 -9.48 0.87 -8.51
C VAL A 43 -9.55 1.41 -9.94
N LYS A 44 -8.39 1.59 -10.57
CA LYS A 44 -8.31 2.09 -11.95
C LYS A 44 -8.11 0.98 -12.97
N GLU A 45 -7.52 -0.13 -12.55
CA GLU A 45 -7.31 -1.29 -13.40
C GLU A 45 -7.42 -2.55 -12.54
N ALA A 46 -8.16 -3.54 -13.02
CA ALA A 46 -8.37 -4.81 -12.32
C ALA A 46 -8.38 -5.95 -13.32
N ALA A 47 -8.06 -7.16 -12.84
CA ALA A 47 -8.17 -8.35 -13.65
C ALA A 47 -9.64 -8.60 -14.04
N PRO A 48 -9.93 -9.03 -15.28
CA PRO A 48 -11.32 -9.17 -15.74
C PRO A 48 -12.17 -10.13 -14.92
N ASP A 49 -11.54 -11.15 -14.33
CA ASP A 49 -12.20 -12.20 -13.57
C ASP A 49 -12.09 -12.00 -12.06
N SER A 50 -11.61 -10.82 -11.61
CA SER A 50 -11.42 -10.56 -10.19
C SER A 50 -12.73 -10.19 -9.51
N GLN A 51 -12.77 -10.40 -8.20
CA GLN A 51 -13.89 -9.97 -7.36
C GLN A 51 -13.88 -8.47 -7.07
N ILE A 52 -12.83 -7.79 -7.45
CA ILE A 52 -12.68 -6.34 -7.22
C ILE A 52 -12.90 -5.63 -8.54
N PRO A 53 -14.06 -4.98 -8.74
CA PRO A 53 -14.36 -4.32 -10.00
C PRO A 53 -13.61 -2.99 -10.12
N LYS A 54 -13.35 -2.59 -11.37
CA LYS A 54 -12.84 -1.26 -11.69
C LYS A 54 -13.81 -0.20 -11.17
N GLY A 55 -13.27 0.85 -10.56
CA GLY A 55 -14.06 1.95 -10.03
C GLY A 55 -14.43 1.80 -8.55
N LYS A 56 -14.23 0.62 -7.97
CA LYS A 56 -14.52 0.41 -6.55
C LYS A 56 -13.58 1.23 -5.68
N VAL A 57 -14.09 1.76 -4.58
CA VAL A 57 -13.30 2.44 -3.56
C VAL A 57 -12.87 1.42 -2.51
N VAL A 58 -11.56 1.35 -2.26
CA VAL A 58 -10.97 0.37 -1.35
C VAL A 58 -10.00 1.06 -0.40
N LYS A 59 -9.68 0.38 0.71
CA LYS A 59 -8.60 0.80 1.60
C LYS A 59 -7.36 -0.02 1.28
N CYS A 60 -6.20 0.62 1.34
CA CYS A 60 -4.93 -0.05 1.14
C CYS A 60 -3.86 0.58 2.03
N VAL A 61 -2.79 -0.17 2.23
CA VAL A 61 -1.63 0.29 2.99
C VAL A 61 -0.44 0.41 2.05
N ILE A 62 0.32 1.48 2.19
CA ILE A 62 1.47 1.75 1.34
C ILE A 62 2.64 0.87 1.79
N VAL A 63 3.13 0.02 0.88
CA VAL A 63 4.22 -0.91 1.18
C VAL A 63 5.54 -0.50 0.53
N ARG A 64 5.48 0.26 -0.58
CA ARG A 64 6.65 0.80 -1.27
C ARG A 64 6.37 2.22 -1.71
N MET A 65 7.41 3.04 -1.77
CA MET A 65 7.28 4.45 -2.16
C MET A 65 8.52 4.90 -2.92
N ARG A 66 8.35 5.66 -3.99
CA ARG A 66 9.47 6.20 -4.77
C ARG A 66 10.22 7.30 -4.05
N LYS A 67 9.49 8.11 -3.27
CA LYS A 67 10.10 9.16 -2.45
C LYS A 67 10.90 8.52 -1.33
N GLU A 68 12.11 8.98 -1.11
CA GLU A 68 12.95 8.45 -0.04
C GLU A 68 12.29 8.67 1.33
N HIS A 69 12.40 7.66 2.18
CA HIS A 69 11.93 7.72 3.56
C HIS A 69 13.14 7.67 4.49
N ARG A 70 13.24 8.66 5.35
CA ARG A 70 14.31 8.69 6.36
C ARG A 70 13.93 7.82 7.55
N ARG A 71 14.84 6.93 7.91
CA ARG A 71 14.69 6.08 9.09
C ARG A 71 15.33 6.72 10.31
N ARG A 72 15.00 6.21 11.49
CA ARG A 72 15.50 6.75 12.75
C ARG A 72 17.02 6.71 12.87
N ASP A 73 17.65 5.72 12.26
CA ASP A 73 19.12 5.57 12.27
C ASP A 73 19.82 6.48 11.27
N GLY A 74 19.09 7.34 10.57
CA GLY A 74 19.63 8.27 9.58
C GLY A 74 19.78 7.71 8.18
N THR A 75 19.48 6.43 7.97
CA THR A 75 19.48 5.85 6.62
C THR A 75 18.19 6.21 5.86
N TYR A 76 18.25 6.09 4.54
CA TYR A 76 17.12 6.35 3.67
C TYR A 76 16.77 5.09 2.90
N ILE A 77 15.48 4.88 2.64
CA ILE A 77 15.00 3.83 1.78
C ILE A 77 14.08 4.42 0.72
N ARG A 78 14.21 3.95 -0.50
CA ARG A 78 13.30 4.26 -1.60
C ARG A 78 13.17 3.04 -2.50
N PHE A 79 12.06 3.00 -3.21
CA PHE A 79 11.75 1.92 -4.15
C PHE A 79 11.58 2.49 -5.55
N ASP A 80 11.50 1.61 -6.54
CA ASP A 80 11.33 2.04 -7.94
C ASP A 80 9.90 2.45 -8.27
N GLU A 81 8.94 2.09 -7.43
CA GLU A 81 7.52 2.36 -7.66
C GLU A 81 6.79 2.63 -6.35
N ASN A 82 5.61 3.24 -6.47
CA ASN A 82 4.67 3.35 -5.37
C ASN A 82 3.78 2.12 -5.42
N ALA A 83 3.70 1.37 -4.33
CA ALA A 83 2.91 0.15 -4.28
C ALA A 83 2.13 0.05 -2.98
N ALA A 84 0.99 -0.62 -3.07
CA ALA A 84 0.09 -0.79 -1.93
C ALA A 84 -0.49 -2.20 -1.93
N VAL A 85 -0.94 -2.62 -0.76
CA VAL A 85 -1.64 -3.88 -0.54
C VAL A 85 -3.05 -3.56 -0.05
N LEU A 86 -4.07 -4.18 -0.67
CA LEU A 86 -5.45 -3.98 -0.25
C LEU A 86 -5.69 -4.60 1.12
N ILE A 87 -6.40 -3.87 1.95
CA ILE A 87 -6.79 -4.34 3.28
C ILE A 87 -8.30 -4.22 3.46
N ASN A 88 -8.84 -5.01 4.38
CA ASN A 88 -10.24 -4.91 4.77
C ASN A 88 -10.40 -3.93 5.94
N ASP A 89 -11.63 -3.79 6.46
CA ASP A 89 -11.92 -2.85 7.54
C ASP A 89 -11.21 -3.19 8.85
N THR A 90 -10.79 -4.45 9.03
CA THR A 90 -10.05 -4.86 10.22
C THR A 90 -8.54 -4.71 10.07
N GLY A 91 -8.06 -4.23 8.90
CA GLY A 91 -6.64 -4.04 8.64
C GLY A 91 -5.92 -5.28 8.14
N GLU A 92 -6.64 -6.35 7.83
CA GLU A 92 -6.04 -7.57 7.30
C GLU A 92 -5.96 -7.53 5.78
N PRO A 93 -4.95 -8.17 5.16
CA PRO A 93 -4.84 -8.19 3.70
C PRO A 93 -6.01 -8.95 3.07
N VAL A 94 -6.52 -8.40 1.98
CA VAL A 94 -7.60 -9.02 1.19
C VAL A 94 -7.05 -10.22 0.41
N GLY A 95 -5.85 -10.08 -0.15
CA GLY A 95 -5.21 -11.15 -0.89
C GLY A 95 -4.50 -12.13 0.02
N THR A 96 -4.04 -13.23 -0.59
CA THR A 96 -3.31 -14.29 0.12
C THR A 96 -1.81 -14.25 -0.11
N ARG A 97 -1.34 -13.42 -1.06
CA ARG A 97 0.07 -13.31 -1.42
C ARG A 97 0.45 -11.85 -1.57
N VAL A 98 1.69 -11.55 -1.23
CA VAL A 98 2.29 -10.24 -1.45
C VAL A 98 3.49 -10.39 -2.39
N PHE A 99 3.58 -9.54 -3.40
CA PHE A 99 4.62 -9.59 -4.42
C PHE A 99 5.67 -8.52 -4.17
N GLY A 100 6.94 -8.93 -4.25
CA GLY A 100 8.06 -8.04 -4.09
C GLY A 100 8.36 -7.63 -2.65
N PRO A 101 9.38 -6.81 -2.44
CA PRO A 101 9.76 -6.38 -1.09
C PRO A 101 8.75 -5.42 -0.49
N VAL A 102 8.67 -5.41 0.84
CA VAL A 102 7.92 -4.41 1.59
C VAL A 102 8.85 -3.71 2.56
N ALA A 103 8.51 -2.48 2.92
CA ALA A 103 9.28 -1.72 3.89
C ALA A 103 9.03 -2.26 5.30
N ARG A 104 10.08 -2.30 6.13
CA ARG A 104 9.93 -2.80 7.50
C ARG A 104 9.11 -1.88 8.40
N GLU A 105 8.83 -0.66 7.96
CA GLU A 105 7.94 0.26 8.67
C GLU A 105 6.53 -0.32 8.88
N LEU A 106 6.12 -1.27 8.04
CA LEU A 106 4.84 -1.95 8.24
C LEU A 106 4.81 -2.78 9.53
N ARG A 107 5.94 -3.32 9.95
CA ARG A 107 6.04 -4.03 11.22
C ARG A 107 5.80 -3.11 12.41
N GLU A 108 6.35 -1.90 12.35
CA GLU A 108 6.14 -0.88 13.37
C GLU A 108 4.70 -0.40 13.42
N LYS A 109 4.02 -0.39 12.29
CA LYS A 109 2.61 0.00 12.16
C LYS A 109 1.65 -1.17 12.39
N LYS A 110 2.15 -2.33 12.82
CA LYS A 110 1.38 -3.51 13.21
C LYS A 110 0.69 -4.25 12.05
N PHE A 111 1.16 -4.12 10.82
CA PHE A 111 0.68 -4.90 9.70
C PHE A 111 1.44 -6.22 9.59
N LEU A 112 1.36 -7.03 10.64
CA LEU A 112 2.17 -8.24 10.77
C LEU A 112 1.81 -9.31 9.75
N LYS A 113 0.54 -9.42 9.36
CA LYS A 113 0.13 -10.39 8.34
C LYS A 113 0.71 -10.07 6.98
N ILE A 114 0.78 -8.79 6.62
CA ILE A 114 1.40 -8.36 5.36
C ILE A 114 2.89 -8.68 5.38
N VAL A 115 3.55 -8.38 6.49
CA VAL A 115 4.98 -8.67 6.66
C VAL A 115 5.24 -10.18 6.53
N SER A 116 4.39 -11.01 7.12
CA SER A 116 4.56 -12.46 7.06
C SER A 116 4.33 -13.03 5.65
N LEU A 117 3.49 -12.40 4.84
CA LEU A 117 3.24 -12.82 3.47
C LEU A 117 4.28 -12.31 2.48
N ALA A 118 5.04 -11.30 2.85
CA ALA A 118 6.00 -10.69 1.94
C ALA A 118 7.23 -11.59 1.76
N PRO A 119 7.74 -11.72 0.52
CA PRO A 119 8.93 -12.50 0.26
C PRO A 119 10.21 -11.88 0.83
N GLU A 120 10.20 -10.56 1.03
CA GLU A 120 11.35 -9.85 1.55
C GLU A 120 10.88 -8.60 2.30
N VAL A 121 11.50 -8.33 3.44
CA VAL A 121 11.21 -7.14 4.25
C VAL A 121 12.51 -6.34 4.36
N VAL A 122 12.49 -5.15 3.83
CA VAL A 122 13.65 -4.26 3.77
C VAL A 122 13.34 -2.96 4.52
#